data_0531b783e847802aba6fb3c7600acd8a
#
_entry.id   0531b783e847802aba6fb3c7600acd8a
#
_cell.length_a   1.000
_cell.length_b   1.000
_cell.length_c   1.000
_cell.angle_alpha   90.00
_cell.angle_beta   90.00
_cell.angle_gamma   90.00
#
_symmetry.space_group_name_H-M   'P 1'
#
loop_
_entity.id
_entity.type
_entity.pdbx_description
1 polymer ?
#
loop_
_entity_poly.entity_id
_entity_poly.type
_entity_poly.pdbx_seq_one_letter_code
_entity_poly.pdbx_strand_id
1 'polypeptide(L)'
;RGLGDVYKRQELLKEDRIIRRYAVRIILRELGCPLKDITARHIDSVLELLGKGTGKEVNLPYGMTAGIEYGRLIFSRGKEAYAMPDSIAGPERSGERAAARLDFQVFPRQNQQEIPKNQYTKWFDYDKIKNMLSYRHRRPGDFLTLGGGGKKTVARCMIDDKIPRGEREQIPVLAEGNHVLWVVGGRISEYYKITDQTKTILQVTYNGGEEHGR
;
A
#
# COMPACT_ATOMS: atom_id res chain seq x y z
N ARG A 1 3.22 -11.40 -20.99
CA ARG A 1 4.09 -10.30 -21.47
C ARG A 1 3.23 -9.05 -21.49
N GLY A 2 3.26 -8.22 -20.41
CA GLY A 2 2.59 -6.93 -20.38
C GLY A 2 3.38 -5.94 -21.24
N LEU A 3 2.73 -5.38 -22.27
CA LEU A 3 3.25 -4.28 -23.05
C LEU A 3 3.24 -3.02 -22.15
N GLY A 4 4.42 -2.67 -21.62
CA GLY A 4 4.68 -1.34 -21.10
C GLY A 4 4.96 -0.42 -22.29
N ASP A 5 4.23 0.68 -22.43
CA ASP A 5 4.55 1.68 -23.45
C ASP A 5 5.86 2.38 -23.10
N VAL A 6 6.75 2.45 -24.08
CA VAL A 6 8.13 2.90 -23.95
C VAL A 6 8.31 4.20 -24.72
N TYR A 7 8.67 5.26 -24.04
CA TYR A 7 8.89 6.58 -24.64
C TYR A 7 10.35 7.00 -24.57
N LYS A 8 10.88 7.58 -25.65
CA LYS A 8 12.27 8.02 -25.69
C LYS A 8 12.44 9.25 -24.80
N ARG A 9 13.18 9.10 -23.70
CA ARG A 9 13.49 10.15 -22.72
C ARG A 9 14.04 11.43 -23.39
N GLN A 10 14.94 11.28 -24.36
CA GLN A 10 15.59 12.41 -25.02
C GLN A 10 14.61 13.28 -25.83
N GLU A 11 13.57 12.71 -26.40
CA GLU A 11 12.56 13.46 -27.14
C GLU A 11 11.70 14.28 -26.17
N LEU A 12 11.27 13.68 -25.07
CA LEU A 12 10.53 14.40 -24.02
C LEU A 12 11.35 15.56 -23.41
N LEU A 13 12.66 15.38 -23.23
CA LEU A 13 13.51 16.43 -22.66
C LEU A 13 13.69 17.65 -23.54
N LYS A 14 13.44 17.56 -24.86
CA LYS A 14 13.50 18.68 -25.80
C LYS A 14 12.27 19.59 -25.72
N GLU A 15 11.16 19.07 -25.22
CA GLU A 15 9.89 19.78 -25.16
C GLU A 15 9.81 20.71 -23.93
N ASP A 16 8.96 21.74 -24.01
CA ASP A 16 8.67 22.61 -22.88
C ASP A 16 8.01 21.84 -21.73
N ARG A 17 8.23 22.32 -20.50
CA ARG A 17 7.68 21.68 -19.29
C ARG A 17 6.17 21.47 -19.36
N ILE A 18 5.44 22.40 -19.96
CA ILE A 18 3.98 22.31 -20.11
C ILE A 18 3.65 21.14 -21.05
N ILE A 19 4.33 21.04 -22.19
CA ILE A 19 4.13 19.96 -23.17
C ILE A 19 4.46 18.60 -22.53
N ARG A 20 5.56 18.50 -21.79
CA ARG A 20 5.91 17.26 -21.04
C ARG A 20 4.80 16.83 -20.07
N ARG A 21 4.20 17.79 -19.33
CA ARG A 21 3.09 17.48 -18.40
C ARG A 21 1.86 16.95 -19.14
N TYR A 22 1.53 17.54 -20.28
CA TYR A 22 0.42 17.04 -21.11
C TYR A 22 0.72 15.67 -21.71
N ALA A 23 1.94 15.44 -22.19
CA ALA A 23 2.37 14.15 -22.72
C ALA A 23 2.21 13.04 -21.67
N VAL A 24 2.71 13.25 -20.44
CA VAL A 24 2.53 12.29 -19.33
C VAL A 24 1.05 12.01 -19.05
N ARG A 25 0.18 13.03 -19.07
CA ARG A 25 -1.26 12.83 -18.87
C ARG A 25 -1.91 12.02 -20.00
N ILE A 26 -1.53 12.31 -21.25
CA ILE A 26 -2.03 11.57 -22.41
C ILE A 26 -1.61 10.10 -22.31
N ILE A 27 -0.34 9.84 -22.05
CA ILE A 27 0.20 8.49 -21.88
C ILE A 27 -0.57 7.72 -20.79
N LEU A 28 -0.75 8.31 -19.61
CA LEU A 28 -1.49 7.68 -18.52
C LEU A 28 -2.93 7.38 -18.91
N ARG A 29 -3.60 8.28 -19.68
CA ARG A 29 -4.95 8.05 -20.18
C ARG A 29 -5.01 6.90 -21.19
N GLU A 30 -4.07 6.83 -22.12
CA GLU A 30 -3.99 5.76 -23.13
C GLU A 30 -3.71 4.41 -22.48
N LEU A 31 -2.94 4.39 -21.40
CA LEU A 31 -2.73 3.20 -20.56
C LEU A 31 -3.96 2.82 -19.71
N GLY A 32 -5.08 3.51 -19.91
CA GLY A 32 -6.33 3.25 -19.18
C GLY A 32 -6.27 3.66 -17.70
N CYS A 33 -5.38 4.58 -17.33
CA CYS A 33 -5.32 5.13 -15.98
C CYS A 33 -6.42 6.20 -15.79
N PRO A 34 -7.32 6.05 -14.80
CA PRO A 34 -8.29 7.07 -14.47
C PRO A 34 -7.60 8.35 -14.00
N LEU A 35 -7.77 9.45 -14.73
CA LEU A 35 -7.03 10.70 -14.44
C LEU A 35 -7.55 11.48 -13.22
N LYS A 36 -8.69 11.12 -12.65
CA LYS A 36 -9.31 11.84 -11.52
C LYS A 36 -8.43 11.94 -10.27
N ASP A 37 -7.60 10.91 -10.03
CA ASP A 37 -6.70 10.85 -8.88
C ASP A 37 -5.25 11.18 -9.25
N ILE A 38 -4.98 11.48 -10.52
CA ILE A 38 -3.67 11.93 -11.01
C ILE A 38 -3.52 13.42 -10.76
N THR A 39 -2.84 13.76 -9.69
CA THR A 39 -2.55 15.16 -9.31
C THR A 39 -1.36 15.73 -10.08
N ALA A 40 -1.22 17.05 -10.06
CA ALA A 40 -0.03 17.74 -10.60
C ALA A 40 1.28 17.18 -9.99
N ARG A 41 1.25 16.83 -8.70
CA ARG A 41 2.41 16.26 -7.99
C ARG A 41 2.85 14.91 -8.57
N HIS A 42 1.91 14.04 -8.93
CA HIS A 42 2.23 12.77 -9.58
C HIS A 42 2.92 12.97 -10.91
N ILE A 43 2.43 13.94 -11.72
CA ILE A 43 3.03 14.27 -13.01
C ILE A 43 4.42 14.88 -12.83
N ASP A 44 4.59 15.80 -11.89
CA ASP A 44 5.90 16.42 -11.63
C ASP A 44 6.90 15.37 -11.13
N SER A 45 6.50 14.40 -10.30
CA SER A 45 7.36 13.30 -9.88
C SER A 45 7.83 12.43 -11.05
N VAL A 46 6.96 12.16 -12.03
CA VAL A 46 7.36 11.47 -13.27
C VAL A 46 8.34 12.31 -14.09
N LEU A 47 8.11 13.63 -14.20
CA LEU A 47 9.02 14.52 -14.93
C LEU A 47 10.40 14.63 -14.25
N GLU A 48 10.44 14.57 -12.92
CA GLU A 48 11.71 14.54 -12.18
C GLU A 48 12.53 13.29 -12.50
N LEU A 49 11.90 12.15 -12.83
CA LEU A 49 12.63 10.97 -13.29
C LEU A 49 13.44 11.23 -14.55
N LEU A 50 12.93 12.09 -15.43
CA LEU A 50 13.66 12.44 -16.67
C LEU A 50 15.03 13.07 -16.39
N GLY A 51 15.21 13.71 -15.22
CA GLY A 51 16.50 14.26 -14.77
C GLY A 51 17.37 13.28 -13.97
N LYS A 52 16.82 12.10 -13.62
CA LYS A 52 17.51 11.09 -12.78
C LYS A 52 18.03 9.94 -13.63
N GLY A 53 19.03 9.23 -13.11
CA GLY A 53 19.61 8.05 -13.79
C GLY A 53 18.69 6.83 -13.79
N THR A 54 19.09 5.80 -14.53
CA THR A 54 18.42 4.50 -14.61
C THR A 54 18.22 3.85 -13.22
N GLY A 55 17.12 3.12 -13.04
CA GLY A 55 16.84 2.37 -11.81
C GLY A 55 16.06 3.13 -10.74
N LYS A 56 15.54 4.33 -11.06
CA LYS A 56 14.61 5.06 -10.19
C LYS A 56 13.19 4.94 -10.72
N GLU A 57 12.26 4.69 -9.79
CA GLU A 57 10.84 4.51 -10.09
C GLU A 57 9.99 5.45 -9.23
N VAL A 58 8.82 5.79 -9.74
CA VAL A 58 7.77 6.56 -9.05
C VAL A 58 6.47 5.76 -9.12
N ASN A 59 5.87 5.55 -7.96
CA ASN A 59 4.55 4.94 -7.87
C ASN A 59 3.47 5.98 -8.15
N LEU A 60 2.52 5.58 -8.98
CA LEU A 60 1.37 6.36 -9.38
C LEU A 60 0.09 5.66 -8.89
N PRO A 61 -1.05 6.36 -8.82
CA PRO A 61 -2.33 5.73 -8.53
C PRO A 61 -2.65 4.57 -9.47
N TYR A 62 -3.55 3.69 -9.05
CA TYR A 62 -4.05 2.54 -9.82
C TYR A 62 -3.00 1.49 -10.17
N GLY A 63 -2.00 1.30 -9.30
CA GLY A 63 -0.95 0.29 -9.51
C GLY A 63 -0.02 0.59 -10.68
N MET A 64 -0.02 1.84 -11.15
CA MET A 64 0.92 2.27 -12.17
C MET A 64 2.26 2.63 -11.55
N THR A 65 3.35 2.31 -12.24
CA THR A 65 4.69 2.78 -11.94
C THR A 65 5.29 3.47 -13.17
N ALA A 66 6.10 4.48 -12.94
CA ALA A 66 6.92 5.09 -13.98
C ALA A 66 8.39 4.98 -13.59
N GLY A 67 9.26 4.55 -14.50
CA GLY A 67 10.68 4.37 -14.27
C GLY A 67 11.52 4.74 -15.49
N ILE A 68 12.84 4.86 -15.28
CA ILE A 68 13.80 5.03 -16.37
C ILE A 68 14.63 3.76 -16.52
N GLU A 69 14.53 3.13 -17.68
CA GLU A 69 15.36 1.99 -18.08
C GLU A 69 16.00 2.26 -19.43
N TYR A 70 17.30 2.06 -19.53
CA TYR A 70 18.09 2.21 -20.78
C TYR A 70 17.79 3.52 -21.54
N GLY A 71 17.62 4.63 -20.79
CA GLY A 71 17.33 5.96 -21.39
C GLY A 71 15.91 6.12 -21.93
N ARG A 72 14.98 5.29 -21.50
CA ARG A 72 13.55 5.33 -21.86
C ARG A 72 12.70 5.51 -20.61
N LEU A 73 11.65 6.32 -20.73
CA LEU A 73 10.61 6.41 -19.72
C LEU A 73 9.64 5.25 -19.97
N ILE A 74 9.55 4.36 -18.99
CA ILE A 74 8.70 3.18 -19.04
C ILE A 74 7.58 3.37 -18.04
N PHE A 75 6.35 3.21 -18.50
CA PHE A 75 5.19 3.05 -17.65
C PHE A 75 4.86 1.57 -17.60
N SER A 76 4.86 1.00 -16.43
CA SER A 76 4.37 -0.33 -16.20
C SER A 76 3.09 -0.24 -15.38
N ARG A 77 2.07 -0.94 -15.85
CA ARG A 77 0.93 -1.27 -15.01
C ARG A 77 1.30 -2.60 -14.36
N GLY A 78 1.38 -2.60 -13.02
CA GLY A 78 1.45 -3.86 -12.32
C GLY A 78 0.36 -4.76 -12.89
N LYS A 79 0.72 -5.96 -13.31
CA LYS A 79 -0.23 -6.93 -13.87
C LYS A 79 -1.42 -7.00 -12.92
N GLU A 80 -2.59 -6.70 -13.47
CA GLU A 80 -3.91 -6.78 -12.83
C GLU A 80 -4.10 -5.78 -11.67
N ALA A 81 -5.30 -5.26 -11.50
CA ALA A 81 -5.71 -4.56 -10.30
C ALA A 81 -5.07 -5.25 -9.11
N TYR A 82 -4.12 -4.59 -8.43
CA TYR A 82 -3.22 -5.12 -7.40
C TYR A 82 -3.78 -6.43 -6.80
N ALA A 83 -3.43 -7.55 -7.43
CA ALA A 83 -3.77 -8.84 -6.87
C ALA A 83 -2.96 -8.92 -5.57
N MET A 84 -3.66 -8.90 -4.44
CA MET A 84 -3.01 -9.13 -3.16
C MET A 84 -2.21 -10.43 -3.28
N PRO A 85 -0.90 -10.43 -2.98
CA PRO A 85 -0.19 -11.69 -2.89
C PRO A 85 -0.86 -12.57 -1.84
N ASP A 86 -0.83 -13.87 -2.01
CA ASP A 86 -1.42 -14.81 -1.05
C ASP A 86 -0.83 -14.64 0.36
N SER A 87 0.42 -14.19 0.43
CA SER A 87 1.09 -13.88 1.70
C SER A 87 2.23 -12.87 1.55
N ILE A 88 2.54 -12.15 2.63
CA ILE A 88 3.72 -11.29 2.75
C ILE A 88 4.52 -11.75 3.97
N ALA A 89 5.82 -12.02 3.77
CA ALA A 89 6.75 -12.28 4.86
C ALA A 89 6.95 -11.02 5.71
N GLY A 90 7.01 -11.21 7.01
CA GLY A 90 7.24 -10.12 7.96
C GLY A 90 8.70 -9.74 8.08
N PRO A 91 8.98 -8.69 8.85
CA PRO A 91 10.34 -8.34 9.22
C PRO A 91 10.97 -9.48 10.04
N GLU A 92 12.21 -9.80 9.72
CA GLU A 92 12.95 -10.82 10.45
C GLU A 92 13.10 -10.44 11.93
N ARG A 93 12.85 -11.40 12.81
CA ARG A 93 13.20 -11.30 14.23
C ARG A 93 14.46 -12.11 14.48
N SER A 94 15.37 -11.52 15.22
CA SER A 94 16.63 -12.22 15.60
C SER A 94 16.31 -13.48 16.41
N GLY A 95 16.60 -14.65 15.83
CA GLY A 95 16.47 -15.94 16.50
C GLY A 95 15.27 -16.80 16.15
N GLU A 96 14.34 -16.37 15.30
CA GLU A 96 13.19 -17.19 14.87
C GLU A 96 13.50 -17.97 13.58
N ARG A 97 13.14 -19.27 13.58
CA ARG A 97 13.37 -20.20 12.46
C ARG A 97 12.48 -19.99 11.24
N ALA A 98 11.39 -19.23 11.38
CA ALA A 98 10.50 -18.87 10.27
C ALA A 98 10.05 -17.42 10.46
N ALA A 99 10.19 -16.61 9.43
CA ALA A 99 9.65 -15.26 9.43
C ALA A 99 8.11 -15.33 9.57
N ALA A 100 7.57 -14.59 10.54
CA ALA A 100 6.14 -14.40 10.65
C ALA A 100 5.58 -13.81 9.34
N ARG A 101 4.44 -14.30 8.88
CA ARG A 101 3.83 -13.85 7.62
C ARG A 101 2.37 -13.46 7.80
N LEU A 102 1.90 -12.64 6.90
CA LEU A 102 0.48 -12.37 6.72
C LEU A 102 -0.01 -13.11 5.49
N ASP A 103 -1.07 -13.87 5.64
CA ASP A 103 -1.80 -14.49 4.53
C ASP A 103 -3.01 -13.63 4.19
N PHE A 104 -3.30 -13.51 2.90
CA PHE A 104 -4.35 -12.66 2.35
C PHE A 104 -5.36 -13.48 1.58
N GLN A 105 -6.63 -13.16 1.76
CA GLN A 105 -7.72 -13.68 0.96
C GLN A 105 -8.63 -12.53 0.56
N VAL A 106 -8.94 -12.42 -0.73
CA VAL A 106 -9.87 -11.42 -1.25
C VAL A 106 -11.11 -12.12 -1.75
N PHE A 107 -12.27 -11.70 -1.26
CA PHE A 107 -13.55 -12.28 -1.65
C PHE A 107 -14.68 -11.23 -1.63
N PRO A 108 -15.75 -11.42 -2.42
CA PRO A 108 -16.90 -10.53 -2.40
C PRO A 108 -17.64 -10.63 -1.06
N ARG A 109 -18.11 -9.49 -0.56
CA ARG A 109 -18.94 -9.45 0.64
C ARG A 109 -20.30 -10.09 0.36
N GLN A 110 -20.68 -11.04 1.19
CA GLN A 110 -22.01 -11.62 1.18
C GLN A 110 -22.86 -11.05 2.33
N ASN A 111 -24.16 -10.93 2.13
CA ASN A 111 -25.07 -10.51 3.20
C ASN A 111 -24.99 -11.47 4.39
N GLN A 112 -24.96 -10.91 5.61
CA GLN A 112 -24.95 -11.66 6.88
C GLN A 112 -23.65 -12.42 7.21
N GLN A 113 -22.53 -12.15 6.56
CA GLN A 113 -21.23 -12.67 6.99
C GLN A 113 -20.81 -12.05 8.34
N GLU A 114 -20.54 -12.89 9.32
CA GLU A 114 -20.00 -12.43 10.60
C GLU A 114 -18.51 -12.07 10.47
N ILE A 115 -18.16 -10.87 10.96
CA ILE A 115 -16.77 -10.42 10.99
C ILE A 115 -16.00 -11.21 12.06
N PRO A 116 -14.87 -11.85 11.73
CA PRO A 116 -14.08 -12.59 12.72
C PRO A 116 -13.69 -11.70 13.91
N LYS A 117 -13.96 -12.18 15.12
CA LYS A 117 -13.55 -11.53 16.37
C LYS A 117 -12.14 -11.94 16.82
N ASN A 118 -11.48 -12.80 16.06
CA ASN A 118 -10.14 -13.31 16.34
C ASN A 118 -9.12 -12.18 16.36
N GLN A 119 -8.14 -12.26 17.27
CA GLN A 119 -7.06 -11.27 17.43
C GLN A 119 -6.14 -11.24 16.20
N TYR A 120 -5.87 -12.37 15.60
CA TYR A 120 -4.91 -12.55 14.52
C TYR A 120 -5.54 -12.71 13.12
N THR A 121 -6.85 -12.58 13.01
CA THR A 121 -7.56 -12.50 11.72
C THR A 121 -8.41 -11.24 11.69
N LYS A 122 -8.21 -10.42 10.68
CA LYS A 122 -8.95 -9.16 10.50
C LYS A 122 -9.47 -9.03 9.08
N TRP A 123 -10.63 -8.41 8.97
CA TRP A 123 -11.26 -8.07 7.70
C TRP A 123 -11.19 -6.58 7.45
N PHE A 124 -10.85 -6.22 6.23
CA PHE A 124 -10.73 -4.83 5.77
C PHE A 124 -11.57 -4.59 4.52
N ASP A 125 -12.00 -3.37 4.34
CA ASP A 125 -12.63 -2.88 3.12
C ASP A 125 -11.56 -2.78 2.02
N TYR A 126 -11.53 -3.78 1.14
CA TYR A 126 -10.55 -3.85 0.05
C TYR A 126 -10.71 -2.69 -0.94
N ASP A 127 -11.95 -2.20 -1.14
CA ASP A 127 -12.25 -1.12 -2.07
C ASP A 127 -11.59 0.21 -1.67
N LYS A 128 -11.21 0.37 -0.39
CA LYS A 128 -10.50 1.55 0.15
C LYS A 128 -8.99 1.50 0.00
N ILE A 129 -8.43 0.32 -0.26
CA ILE A 129 -6.98 0.14 -0.44
C ILE A 129 -6.63 0.56 -1.87
N LYS A 130 -5.72 1.54 -2.02
CA LYS A 130 -5.38 2.14 -3.32
C LYS A 130 -3.94 1.88 -3.75
N ASN A 131 -3.08 1.50 -2.81
CA ASN A 131 -1.65 1.31 -3.04
C ASN A 131 -1.17 -0.01 -2.41
N MET A 132 0.07 -0.35 -2.71
CA MET A 132 0.72 -1.55 -2.18
C MET A 132 0.74 -1.53 -0.65
N LEU A 133 0.34 -2.65 -0.05
CA LEU A 133 0.48 -2.88 1.37
C LEU A 133 1.91 -3.31 1.71
N SER A 134 2.40 -2.83 2.84
CA SER A 134 3.69 -3.24 3.39
C SER A 134 3.51 -3.81 4.79
N TYR A 135 4.10 -4.99 5.02
CA TYR A 135 4.18 -5.61 6.33
C TYR A 135 5.58 -5.36 6.88
N ARG A 136 5.67 -4.55 7.93
CA ARG A 136 6.94 -4.01 8.43
C ARG A 136 6.83 -3.54 9.88
N HIS A 137 7.95 -3.22 10.51
CA HIS A 137 7.93 -2.47 11.74
C HIS A 137 7.43 -1.04 11.52
N ARG A 138 6.90 -0.42 12.58
CA ARG A 138 6.42 0.97 12.53
C ARG A 138 7.53 1.95 12.13
N ARG A 139 7.13 3.05 11.53
CA ARG A 139 8.00 4.16 11.15
C ARG A 139 7.51 5.47 11.77
N PRO A 140 8.38 6.48 11.93
CA PRO A 140 7.94 7.83 12.27
C PRO A 140 6.88 8.33 11.26
N GLY A 141 5.81 8.92 11.77
CA GLY A 141 4.71 9.42 10.93
C GLY A 141 3.62 8.40 10.62
N ASP A 142 3.78 7.13 10.96
CA ASP A 142 2.71 6.13 10.85
C ASP A 142 1.52 6.50 11.74
N PHE A 143 0.31 6.40 11.18
CA PHE A 143 -0.92 6.75 11.88
C PHE A 143 -2.07 5.79 11.58
N LEU A 144 -3.04 5.78 12.48
CA LEU A 144 -4.35 5.15 12.36
C LEU A 144 -5.43 6.21 12.30
N THR A 145 -6.51 5.96 11.58
CA THR A 145 -7.74 6.72 11.71
C THR A 145 -8.57 6.14 12.84
N LEU A 146 -9.03 6.99 13.75
CA LEU A 146 -9.88 6.63 14.89
C LEU A 146 -11.36 6.84 14.56
N GLY A 147 -12.24 6.34 15.44
CA GLY A 147 -13.66 6.66 15.41
C GLY A 147 -13.87 8.17 15.41
N GLY A 148 -14.75 8.68 14.50
CA GLY A 148 -14.91 10.12 14.28
C GLY A 148 -13.94 10.75 13.28
N GLY A 149 -13.08 9.96 12.61
CA GLY A 149 -12.22 10.42 11.49
C GLY A 149 -10.91 11.07 11.91
N GLY A 150 -10.63 11.21 13.20
CA GLY A 150 -9.38 11.76 13.71
C GLY A 150 -8.18 10.83 13.43
N LYS A 151 -7.00 11.41 13.19
CA LYS A 151 -5.75 10.66 13.02
C LYS A 151 -4.97 10.60 14.33
N LYS A 152 -4.38 9.44 14.63
CA LYS A 152 -3.50 9.24 15.79
C LYS A 152 -2.27 8.45 15.39
N THR A 153 -1.09 8.88 15.82
CA THR A 153 0.14 8.17 15.51
C THR A 153 0.14 6.76 16.13
N VAL A 154 0.74 5.80 15.43
CA VAL A 154 0.87 4.42 15.95
C VAL A 154 1.58 4.41 17.29
N ALA A 155 2.65 5.21 17.44
CA ALA A 155 3.38 5.33 18.70
C ALA A 155 2.46 5.74 19.86
N ARG A 156 1.56 6.71 19.64
CA ARG A 156 0.61 7.15 20.66
C ARG A 156 -0.46 6.09 20.94
N CYS A 157 -0.95 5.40 19.91
CA CYS A 157 -1.88 4.28 20.10
C CYS A 157 -1.27 3.19 20.97
N MET A 158 -0.01 2.79 20.72
CA MET A 158 0.68 1.78 21.52
C MET A 158 0.89 2.21 22.99
N ILE A 159 1.09 3.51 23.24
CA ILE A 159 1.15 4.06 24.62
C ILE A 159 -0.21 3.94 25.32
N ASP A 160 -1.28 4.33 24.64
CA ASP A 160 -2.63 4.25 25.18
C ASP A 160 -3.07 2.82 25.47
N ASP A 161 -2.62 1.87 24.64
CA ASP A 161 -2.85 0.44 24.80
C ASP A 161 -1.91 -0.19 25.85
N LYS A 162 -1.10 0.65 26.54
CA LYS A 162 -0.17 0.23 27.61
C LYS A 162 0.85 -0.82 27.16
N ILE A 163 1.20 -0.85 25.87
CA ILE A 163 2.24 -1.76 25.36
C ILE A 163 3.59 -1.33 25.93
N PRO A 164 4.37 -2.23 26.55
CA PRO A 164 5.68 -1.94 27.10
C PRO A 164 6.64 -1.36 26.05
N ARG A 165 7.48 -0.39 26.45
CA ARG A 165 8.37 0.31 25.52
C ARG A 165 9.27 -0.65 24.71
N GLY A 166 9.80 -1.69 25.34
CA GLY A 166 10.67 -2.68 24.69
C GLY A 166 9.98 -3.52 23.62
N GLU A 167 8.65 -3.71 23.72
CA GLU A 167 7.87 -4.51 22.79
C GLU A 167 7.41 -3.70 21.57
N ARG A 168 7.27 -2.36 21.70
CA ARG A 168 6.68 -1.50 20.64
C ARG A 168 7.44 -1.54 19.33
N GLU A 169 8.78 -1.73 19.38
CA GLU A 169 9.61 -1.80 18.19
C GLU A 169 9.53 -3.16 17.49
N GLN A 170 9.05 -4.19 18.21
CA GLN A 170 8.94 -5.55 17.69
C GLN A 170 7.57 -5.86 17.10
N ILE A 171 6.56 -5.06 17.41
CA ILE A 171 5.19 -5.24 16.89
C ILE A 171 5.14 -4.73 15.45
N PRO A 172 4.88 -5.62 14.49
CA PRO A 172 4.79 -5.22 13.10
C PRO A 172 3.44 -4.56 12.81
N VAL A 173 3.39 -3.84 11.71
CA VAL A 173 2.20 -3.18 11.18
C VAL A 173 1.96 -3.57 9.73
N LEU A 174 0.70 -3.65 9.34
CA LEU A 174 0.28 -3.68 7.95
C LEU A 174 -0.15 -2.27 7.55
N ALA A 175 0.49 -1.69 6.54
CA ALA A 175 0.30 -0.28 6.19
C ALA A 175 0.25 -0.03 4.69
N GLU A 176 -0.56 0.93 4.28
CA GLU A 176 -0.58 1.56 2.98
C GLU A 176 0.17 2.91 3.08
N GLY A 177 1.43 2.93 2.67
CA GLY A 177 2.32 4.07 2.95
C GLY A 177 2.48 4.30 4.46
N ASN A 178 2.05 5.47 4.95
CA ASN A 178 2.06 5.82 6.37
C ASN A 178 0.70 5.57 7.06
N HIS A 179 -0.34 5.24 6.30
CA HIS A 179 -1.65 4.93 6.86
C HIS A 179 -1.69 3.44 7.24
N VAL A 180 -1.67 3.17 8.51
CA VAL A 180 -1.67 1.81 9.05
C VAL A 180 -3.09 1.24 9.04
N LEU A 181 -3.26 0.06 8.43
CA LEU A 181 -4.50 -0.71 8.47
C LEU A 181 -4.63 -1.40 9.82
N TRP A 182 -3.52 -2.04 10.24
CA TRP A 182 -3.50 -2.92 11.40
C TRP A 182 -2.16 -2.85 12.14
N VAL A 183 -2.20 -2.64 13.43
CA VAL A 183 -1.12 -2.97 14.36
C VAL A 183 -1.34 -4.43 14.72
N VAL A 184 -0.47 -5.33 14.28
CA VAL A 184 -0.70 -6.79 14.36
C VAL A 184 -0.92 -7.23 15.81
N GLY A 185 -1.99 -7.98 16.04
CA GLY A 185 -2.45 -8.36 17.39
C GLY A 185 -3.18 -7.24 18.17
N GLY A 186 -3.27 -6.03 17.61
CA GLY A 186 -3.87 -4.86 18.25
C GLY A 186 -4.90 -4.15 17.39
N ARG A 187 -4.85 -2.82 17.40
CA ARG A 187 -5.85 -1.95 16.76
C ARG A 187 -5.82 -2.00 15.24
N ILE A 188 -6.99 -1.82 14.66
CA ILE A 188 -7.19 -1.55 13.23
C ILE A 188 -7.62 -0.10 13.02
N SER A 189 -7.32 0.46 11.85
CA SER A 189 -7.78 1.79 11.46
C SER A 189 -9.26 1.77 11.10
N GLU A 190 -10.04 2.70 11.64
CA GLU A 190 -11.47 2.85 11.32
C GLU A 190 -11.70 3.11 9.84
N TYR A 191 -10.76 3.78 9.15
CA TYR A 191 -10.88 4.06 7.73
C TYR A 191 -11.06 2.80 6.88
N TYR A 192 -10.32 1.73 7.20
CA TYR A 192 -10.35 0.48 6.44
C TYR A 192 -11.36 -0.55 6.96
N LYS A 193 -12.15 -0.20 7.98
CA LYS A 193 -13.21 -1.10 8.46
C LYS A 193 -14.28 -1.33 7.40
N ILE A 194 -14.83 -2.52 7.43
CA ILE A 194 -15.98 -2.92 6.63
C ILE A 194 -17.19 -2.07 7.02
N THR A 195 -17.89 -1.57 6.00
CA THR A 195 -19.13 -0.80 6.11
C THR A 195 -20.20 -1.43 5.24
N ASP A 196 -21.44 -0.98 5.34
CA ASP A 196 -22.54 -1.49 4.49
C ASP A 196 -22.30 -1.24 2.99
N GLN A 197 -21.41 -0.33 2.64
CA GLN A 197 -21.03 -0.01 1.26
C GLN A 197 -19.87 -0.87 0.73
N THR A 198 -19.18 -1.62 1.59
CA THR A 198 -18.07 -2.49 1.20
C THR A 198 -18.56 -3.59 0.27
N LYS A 199 -17.95 -3.74 -0.89
CA LYS A 199 -18.26 -4.78 -1.88
C LYS A 199 -17.29 -5.95 -1.81
N THR A 200 -16.03 -5.65 -1.54
CA THR A 200 -14.94 -6.62 -1.53
C THR A 200 -14.23 -6.59 -0.18
N ILE A 201 -14.00 -7.76 0.39
CA ILE A 201 -13.33 -7.95 1.67
C ILE A 201 -11.90 -8.42 1.43
N LEU A 202 -10.95 -7.81 2.12
CA LEU A 202 -9.62 -8.34 2.33
C LEU A 202 -9.57 -8.98 3.72
N GLN A 203 -9.45 -10.30 3.79
CA GLN A 203 -9.09 -11.00 5.01
C GLN A 203 -7.58 -11.06 5.14
N VAL A 204 -7.07 -10.72 6.31
CA VAL A 204 -5.67 -10.81 6.67
C VAL A 204 -5.52 -11.71 7.88
N THR A 205 -4.71 -12.76 7.75
CA THR A 205 -4.41 -13.70 8.84
C THR A 205 -2.93 -13.64 9.17
N TYR A 206 -2.60 -13.43 10.44
CA TYR A 206 -1.23 -13.45 10.93
C TYR A 206 -0.83 -14.88 11.34
N ASN A 207 0.20 -15.40 10.68
CA ASN A 207 0.80 -16.71 10.97
C ASN A 207 2.20 -16.52 11.54
N GLY A 208 2.34 -16.42 12.82
CA GLY A 208 3.62 -16.19 13.49
C GLY A 208 3.53 -15.92 14.99
N GLY A 209 2.33 -16.09 15.57
CA GLY A 209 2.13 -16.10 17.00
C GLY A 209 1.88 -17.53 17.45
N GLU A 210 2.74 -18.12 18.27
CA GLU A 210 2.31 -19.21 19.13
C GLU A 210 1.14 -18.67 19.95
N GLU A 211 0.06 -19.42 19.99
CA GLU A 211 -1.05 -19.19 20.91
C GLU A 211 -0.46 -19.22 22.33
N HIS A 212 -0.14 -18.07 22.89
CA HIS A 212 -0.03 -17.94 24.33
C HIS A 212 -1.46 -17.96 24.84
N GLY A 213 -1.92 -19.19 25.08
CA GLY A 213 -3.14 -19.43 25.82
C GLY A 213 -3.08 -18.74 27.18
N ARG A 214 -4.08 -17.88 27.39
CA ARG A 214 -4.62 -17.57 28.71
C ARG A 214 -6.14 -17.55 28.59
#